data_503c6ee3e5a5851491bdb15af8aeaa3c
#
_entry.id   503c6ee3e5a5851491bdb15af8aeaa3c
#
_cell.length_a   1.000
_cell.length_b   1.000
_cell.length_c   1.000
_cell.angle_alpha   90.00
_cell.angle_beta   90.00
_cell.angle_gamma   90.00
#
_symmetry.space_group_name_H-M   'P 1'
#
loop_
_entity.id
_entity.type
_entity.pdbx_description
1 polymer ?
#
loop_
_entity_poly.entity_id
_entity_poly.type
_entity_poly.pdbx_seq_one_letter_code
_entity_poly.pdbx_strand_id
1 'polypeptide(L)'
;MTESQAREAICRVGLSLFQRRLVHATAGNISVRLDDGFLITPTDACLGTLDPAQLARVDTHGQQVGGARASKTLALHQRIYQAALASDPGTRCVIHTHSTHCVALTLPLQETHSSFVTPRELLPALTPYFVMKVGHVPVIAYHRPGAPAAADAVAQAIAHYGQQGTPIRAVMLSH
;
A
#
# COMPACT_ATOMS: atom_id res chain seq x y z
N MET A 1 -1.41 -19.02 6.59
CA MET A 1 -2.78 -18.42 6.56
C MET A 1 -3.46 -18.97 5.32
N THR A 2 -4.63 -19.59 5.44
CA THR A 2 -5.41 -20.09 4.30
C THR A 2 -6.03 -18.92 3.51
N GLU A 3 -6.44 -19.19 2.26
CA GLU A 3 -7.12 -18.17 1.44
C GLU A 3 -8.42 -17.66 2.12
N SER A 4 -9.22 -18.56 2.71
CA SER A 4 -10.43 -18.17 3.45
C SER A 4 -10.12 -17.24 4.62
N GLN A 5 -9.11 -17.57 5.42
CA GLN A 5 -8.67 -16.71 6.52
C GLN A 5 -8.17 -15.34 6.03
N ALA A 6 -7.49 -15.30 4.88
CA ALA A 6 -7.03 -14.05 4.28
C ALA A 6 -8.21 -13.18 3.81
N ARG A 7 -9.23 -13.78 3.18
CA ARG A 7 -10.44 -13.09 2.75
C ARG A 7 -11.18 -12.44 3.92
N GLU A 8 -11.39 -13.20 4.99
CA GLU A 8 -12.02 -12.69 6.21
C GLU A 8 -11.19 -11.59 6.88
N ALA A 9 -9.86 -11.76 6.93
CA ALA A 9 -8.97 -10.77 7.51
C ALA A 9 -9.00 -9.45 6.73
N ILE A 10 -9.01 -9.49 5.39
CA ILE A 10 -9.14 -8.28 4.54
C ILE A 10 -10.44 -7.55 4.86
N CYS A 11 -11.56 -8.26 4.93
CA CYS A 11 -12.86 -7.65 5.23
C CYS A 11 -12.90 -7.03 6.63
N ARG A 12 -12.40 -7.74 7.64
CA ARG A 12 -12.33 -7.25 9.02
C ARG A 12 -11.44 -6.01 9.14
N VAL A 13 -10.26 -6.01 8.51
CA VAL A 13 -9.35 -4.87 8.52
C VAL A 13 -9.95 -3.71 7.74
N GLY A 14 -10.56 -3.94 6.58
CA GLY A 14 -11.25 -2.94 5.79
C GLY A 14 -12.34 -2.23 6.58
N LEU A 15 -13.20 -2.99 7.27
CA LEU A 15 -14.24 -2.43 8.14
C LEU A 15 -13.64 -1.58 9.27
N SER A 16 -12.56 -2.05 9.91
CA SER A 16 -11.87 -1.30 10.97
C SER A 16 -11.29 0.03 10.45
N LEU A 17 -10.67 0.04 9.26
CA LEU A 17 -10.16 1.27 8.64
C LEU A 17 -11.28 2.25 8.33
N PHE A 18 -12.42 1.77 7.81
CA PHE A 18 -13.59 2.56 7.50
C PHE A 18 -14.21 3.18 8.75
N GLN A 19 -14.44 2.38 9.79
CA GLN A 19 -14.99 2.85 11.08
C GLN A 19 -14.09 3.88 11.76
N ARG A 20 -12.78 3.75 11.62
CA ARG A 20 -11.78 4.69 12.14
C ARG A 20 -11.57 5.91 11.24
N ARG A 21 -12.32 6.04 10.15
CA ARG A 21 -12.23 7.15 9.17
C ARG A 21 -10.84 7.32 8.54
N LEU A 22 -10.11 6.22 8.38
CA LEU A 22 -8.83 6.19 7.66
C LEU A 22 -9.02 5.98 6.16
N VAL A 23 -10.22 5.58 5.76
CA VAL A 23 -10.73 5.53 4.39
C VAL A 23 -12.18 5.98 4.36
N HIS A 24 -12.67 6.42 3.20
CA HIS A 24 -14.05 6.87 3.00
C HIS A 24 -14.54 6.49 1.62
N ALA A 25 -15.86 6.43 1.44
CA ALA A 25 -16.50 6.02 0.18
C ALA A 25 -15.84 4.75 -0.40
N THR A 26 -15.34 4.80 -1.60
CA THR A 26 -14.64 3.70 -2.29
C THR A 26 -13.12 3.90 -2.36
N ALA A 27 -12.59 4.80 -1.54
CA ALA A 27 -11.16 5.06 -1.47
C ALA A 27 -10.43 3.96 -0.69
N GLY A 28 -9.18 3.69 -1.08
CA GLY A 28 -8.32 2.71 -0.44
C GLY A 28 -8.51 1.29 -0.99
N ASN A 29 -7.52 0.46 -0.72
CA ASN A 29 -7.53 -0.95 -1.12
C ASN A 29 -6.55 -1.75 -0.26
N ILE A 30 -6.77 -3.06 -0.20
CA ILE A 30 -5.98 -3.99 0.61
C ILE A 30 -5.65 -5.20 -0.27
N SER A 31 -4.40 -5.65 -0.21
CA SER A 31 -4.02 -6.95 -0.76
C SER A 31 -3.28 -7.81 0.25
N VAL A 32 -3.37 -9.12 0.08
CA VAL A 32 -2.63 -10.12 0.86
C VAL A 32 -1.98 -11.09 -0.10
N ARG A 33 -0.66 -11.29 0.06
CA ARG A 33 0.11 -12.26 -0.70
C ARG A 33 -0.12 -13.66 -0.13
N LEU A 34 -0.50 -14.58 -0.99
CA LEU A 34 -0.59 -16.01 -0.76
C LEU A 34 0.67 -16.72 -1.30
N ASP A 35 0.78 -18.01 -1.08
CA ASP A 35 1.91 -18.78 -1.58
C ASP A 35 1.85 -18.97 -3.12
N ASP A 36 0.65 -18.92 -3.69
CA ASP A 36 0.33 -19.15 -5.10
C ASP A 36 -0.32 -17.92 -5.79
N GLY A 37 -0.02 -16.71 -5.31
CA GLY A 37 -0.55 -15.46 -5.87
C GLY A 37 -0.98 -14.48 -4.78
N PHE A 38 -2.09 -13.78 -4.96
CA PHE A 38 -2.60 -12.85 -3.94
C PHE A 38 -4.09 -12.54 -4.11
N LEU A 39 -4.67 -12.04 -3.01
CA LEU A 39 -5.98 -11.44 -2.98
C LEU A 39 -5.86 -9.93 -3.01
N ILE A 40 -6.80 -9.25 -3.65
CA ILE A 40 -6.92 -7.79 -3.60
C ILE A 40 -8.39 -7.38 -3.58
N THR A 41 -8.69 -6.29 -2.91
CA THR A 41 -10.04 -5.71 -2.90
C THR A 41 -10.47 -5.29 -4.30
N PRO A 42 -11.77 -5.41 -4.64
CA PRO A 42 -12.27 -5.01 -5.95
C PRO A 42 -12.11 -3.51 -6.20
N THR A 43 -12.09 -3.14 -7.48
CA THR A 43 -12.13 -1.73 -7.87
C THR A 43 -13.45 -1.10 -7.43
N ASP A 44 -13.37 0.15 -6.98
CA ASP A 44 -14.51 0.96 -6.54
C ASP A 44 -15.36 0.32 -5.41
N ALA A 45 -14.78 -0.62 -4.64
CA ALA A 45 -15.42 -1.23 -3.49
C ALA A 45 -15.22 -0.38 -2.21
N CYS A 46 -16.28 -0.29 -1.40
CA CYS A 46 -16.18 0.32 -0.07
C CYS A 46 -15.54 -0.68 0.90
N LEU A 47 -14.44 -0.30 1.54
CA LEU A 47 -13.74 -1.16 2.50
C LEU A 47 -14.58 -1.50 3.74
N GLY A 48 -15.60 -0.68 4.03
CA GLY A 48 -16.51 -0.90 5.16
C GLY A 48 -17.57 -1.99 4.93
N THR A 49 -17.76 -2.44 3.68
CA THR A 49 -18.83 -3.38 3.29
C THR A 49 -18.33 -4.45 2.31
N LEU A 50 -17.08 -4.88 2.47
CA LEU A 50 -16.51 -5.92 1.61
C LEU A 50 -17.18 -7.27 1.81
N ASP A 51 -17.40 -7.97 0.70
CA ASP A 51 -17.79 -9.37 0.67
C ASP A 51 -16.55 -10.23 0.41
N PRO A 52 -16.20 -11.20 1.29
CA PRO A 52 -15.06 -12.10 1.10
C PRO A 52 -15.10 -12.84 -0.25
N ALA A 53 -16.28 -13.20 -0.75
CA ALA A 53 -16.45 -13.91 -2.03
C ALA A 53 -16.10 -13.05 -3.25
N GLN A 54 -16.24 -11.72 -3.12
CA GLN A 54 -15.98 -10.76 -4.20
C GLN A 54 -14.51 -10.31 -4.30
N LEU A 55 -13.66 -10.64 -3.31
CA LEU A 55 -12.25 -10.28 -3.39
C LEU A 55 -11.60 -10.91 -4.63
N ALA A 56 -10.90 -10.09 -5.41
CA ALA A 56 -10.22 -10.56 -6.61
C ALA A 56 -9.07 -11.51 -6.25
N ARG A 57 -9.05 -12.68 -6.88
CA ARG A 57 -7.97 -13.67 -6.80
C ARG A 57 -7.07 -13.51 -8.01
N VAL A 58 -5.78 -13.32 -7.76
CA VAL A 58 -4.75 -13.12 -8.78
C VAL A 58 -3.70 -14.22 -8.61
N ASP A 59 -3.29 -14.84 -9.71
CA ASP A 59 -2.27 -15.90 -9.72
C ASP A 59 -0.84 -15.35 -9.64
N THR A 60 0.14 -16.25 -9.68
CA THR A 60 1.58 -15.90 -9.68
C THR A 60 2.04 -15.16 -10.92
N HIS A 61 1.29 -15.23 -12.02
CA HIS A 61 1.56 -14.53 -13.28
C HIS A 61 0.90 -13.15 -13.33
N GLY A 62 0.16 -12.78 -12.25
CA GLY A 62 -0.53 -11.49 -12.18
C GLY A 62 -1.87 -11.47 -12.92
N GLN A 63 -2.38 -12.65 -13.32
CA GLN A 63 -3.68 -12.77 -13.99
C GLN A 63 -4.79 -12.96 -12.95
N GLN A 64 -5.88 -12.24 -13.13
CA GLN A 64 -7.06 -12.44 -12.29
C GLN A 64 -7.75 -13.76 -12.67
N VAL A 65 -7.91 -14.65 -11.68
CA VAL A 65 -8.50 -15.99 -11.84
C VAL A 65 -9.83 -16.16 -11.11
N GLY A 66 -10.29 -15.15 -10.37
CA GLY A 66 -11.55 -15.19 -9.66
C GLY A 66 -11.94 -13.89 -8.96
N GLY A 67 -13.15 -13.83 -8.43
CA GLY A 67 -13.72 -12.66 -7.76
C GLY A 67 -14.17 -11.55 -8.69
N ALA A 68 -14.57 -10.41 -8.12
CA ALA A 68 -14.91 -9.21 -8.86
C ALA A 68 -13.65 -8.53 -9.42
N ARG A 69 -13.81 -7.58 -10.35
CA ARG A 69 -12.69 -6.88 -11.00
C ARG A 69 -11.70 -6.30 -9.98
N ALA A 70 -10.43 -6.67 -10.08
CA ALA A 70 -9.36 -6.20 -9.20
C ALA A 70 -9.21 -4.67 -9.19
N SER A 71 -8.74 -4.14 -8.06
CA SER A 71 -8.42 -2.72 -7.94
C SER A 71 -7.47 -2.24 -9.04
N LYS A 72 -7.68 -1.00 -9.50
CA LYS A 72 -6.81 -0.32 -10.47
C LYS A 72 -5.37 -0.17 -9.99
N THR A 73 -5.12 -0.30 -8.68
CA THR A 73 -3.78 -0.23 -8.07
C THR A 73 -3.06 -1.58 -7.97
N LEU A 74 -3.60 -2.62 -8.60
CA LEU A 74 -3.01 -3.96 -8.61
C LEU A 74 -1.51 -3.94 -8.95
N ALA A 75 -1.12 -3.23 -10.00
CA ALA A 75 0.27 -3.12 -10.43
C ALA A 75 1.19 -2.49 -9.36
N LEU A 76 0.69 -1.49 -8.62
CA LEU A 76 1.41 -0.89 -7.49
C LEU A 76 1.67 -1.93 -6.39
N HIS A 77 0.64 -2.69 -6.00
CA HIS A 77 0.78 -3.72 -4.97
C HIS A 77 1.76 -4.82 -5.38
N GLN A 78 1.67 -5.30 -6.63
CA GLN A 78 2.62 -6.28 -7.18
C GLN A 78 4.06 -5.77 -7.13
N ARG A 79 4.27 -4.51 -7.52
CA ARG A 79 5.59 -3.87 -7.54
C ARG A 79 6.17 -3.72 -6.14
N ILE A 80 5.33 -3.39 -5.15
CA ILE A 80 5.72 -3.35 -3.73
C ILE A 80 6.18 -4.72 -3.24
N TYR A 81 5.40 -5.78 -3.50
CA TYR A 81 5.80 -7.13 -3.11
C TYR A 81 7.12 -7.57 -3.75
N GLN A 82 7.34 -7.27 -5.03
CA GLN A 82 8.59 -7.57 -5.73
C GLN A 82 9.77 -6.82 -5.11
N ALA A 83 9.62 -5.53 -4.85
CA ALA A 83 10.69 -4.71 -4.28
C ALA A 83 11.03 -5.14 -2.84
N ALA A 84 10.03 -5.52 -2.05
CA ALA A 84 10.24 -5.94 -0.67
C ALA A 84 10.96 -7.29 -0.53
N LEU A 85 10.96 -8.15 -1.54
CA LEU A 85 11.58 -9.48 -1.46
C LEU A 85 13.06 -9.44 -1.06
N ALA A 86 13.80 -8.40 -1.45
CA ALA A 86 15.22 -8.28 -1.18
C ALA A 86 15.53 -7.83 0.25
N SER A 87 14.66 -7.03 0.90
CA SER A 87 14.92 -6.40 2.20
C SER A 87 13.97 -6.84 3.31
N ASP A 88 12.73 -7.17 2.97
CA ASP A 88 11.72 -7.69 3.91
C ASP A 88 10.83 -8.74 3.21
N PRO A 89 11.35 -9.96 3.00
CA PRO A 89 10.63 -11.04 2.32
C PRO A 89 9.37 -11.48 3.09
N GLY A 90 9.25 -11.11 4.36
CA GLY A 90 8.08 -11.33 5.19
C GLY A 90 6.88 -10.44 4.86
N THR A 91 7.04 -9.44 4.00
CA THR A 91 5.94 -8.57 3.56
C THR A 91 4.84 -9.37 2.87
N ARG A 92 3.69 -9.50 3.54
CA ARG A 92 2.54 -10.28 3.04
C ARG A 92 1.27 -9.47 2.86
N CYS A 93 1.25 -8.20 3.25
CA CYS A 93 0.07 -7.35 3.13
C CYS A 93 0.47 -5.95 2.67
N VAL A 94 -0.30 -5.39 1.75
CA VAL A 94 -0.21 -3.98 1.34
C VAL A 94 -1.56 -3.32 1.57
N ILE A 95 -1.56 -2.20 2.27
CA ILE A 95 -2.75 -1.40 2.56
C ILE A 95 -2.53 0.01 2.01
N HIS A 96 -3.42 0.43 1.13
CA HIS A 96 -3.48 1.80 0.64
C HIS A 96 -4.66 2.51 1.28
N THR A 97 -4.42 3.65 1.90
CA THR A 97 -5.44 4.47 2.56
C THR A 97 -5.46 5.89 1.99
N HIS A 98 -6.57 6.59 2.21
CA HIS A 98 -6.72 8.02 1.95
C HIS A 98 -7.09 8.73 3.25
N SER A 99 -6.29 8.52 4.30
CA SER A 99 -6.48 9.22 5.57
C SER A 99 -6.43 10.73 5.37
N THR A 100 -7.48 11.43 5.80
CA THR A 100 -7.62 12.89 5.63
C THR A 100 -6.40 13.64 6.16
N HIS A 101 -5.84 13.21 7.29
CA HIS A 101 -4.65 13.84 7.87
C HIS A 101 -3.41 13.65 7.00
N CYS A 102 -3.20 12.44 6.46
CA CYS A 102 -2.07 12.17 5.57
C CYS A 102 -2.21 12.95 4.25
N VAL A 103 -3.40 12.98 3.67
CA VAL A 103 -3.68 13.80 2.47
C VAL A 103 -3.40 15.27 2.74
N ALA A 104 -3.92 15.84 3.84
CA ALA A 104 -3.70 17.23 4.20
C ALA A 104 -2.22 17.60 4.36
N LEU A 105 -1.40 16.69 4.91
CA LEU A 105 0.05 16.90 5.03
C LEU A 105 0.77 16.94 3.68
N THR A 106 0.23 16.30 2.65
CA THR A 106 0.87 16.25 1.32
C THR A 106 0.41 17.36 0.39
N LEU A 107 -0.75 17.99 0.62
CA LEU A 107 -1.28 19.07 -0.23
C LEU A 107 -0.31 20.27 -0.41
N PRO A 108 0.43 20.74 0.63
CA PRO A 108 1.36 21.85 0.48
C PRO A 108 2.62 21.50 -0.33
N LEU A 109 2.81 20.25 -0.73
CA LEU A 109 4.05 19.77 -1.37
C LEU A 109 4.03 19.89 -2.90
N GLN A 110 3.03 20.52 -3.48
CA GLN A 110 2.76 20.52 -4.93
C GLN A 110 3.89 21.04 -5.83
N GLU A 111 4.97 21.61 -5.31
CA GLU A 111 6.00 22.26 -6.13
C GLU A 111 7.46 21.84 -5.86
N THR A 112 7.72 20.91 -4.96
CA THR A 112 9.10 20.52 -4.72
C THR A 112 9.46 19.26 -5.50
N HIS A 113 10.21 19.42 -6.58
CA HIS A 113 10.95 18.34 -7.23
C HIS A 113 11.90 17.71 -6.18
N SER A 114 11.47 16.65 -5.56
CA SER A 114 12.33 15.84 -4.70
C SER A 114 13.36 15.17 -5.60
N SER A 115 14.63 15.55 -5.49
CA SER A 115 15.70 14.76 -6.07
C SER A 115 15.79 13.44 -5.31
N PHE A 116 15.96 12.32 -6.02
CA PHE A 116 16.06 10.98 -5.44
C PHE A 116 17.23 10.78 -4.43
N VAL A 117 18.07 11.78 -4.25
CA VAL A 117 19.27 11.65 -3.41
C VAL A 117 18.94 11.59 -1.90
N THR A 118 17.85 12.23 -1.47
CA THR A 118 17.35 12.11 -0.09
C THR A 118 15.83 12.27 -0.11
N PRO A 119 15.05 11.18 0.05
CA PRO A 119 13.61 11.26 0.08
C PRO A 119 13.15 12.15 1.24
N ARG A 120 12.23 13.08 0.95
CA ARG A 120 11.64 13.94 1.99
C ARG A 120 10.77 13.11 2.91
N GLU A 121 10.85 13.36 4.20
CA GLU A 121 9.96 12.79 5.22
C GLU A 121 9.16 13.89 5.89
N LEU A 122 7.85 13.68 6.06
CA LEU A 122 6.95 14.65 6.72
C LEU A 122 6.64 14.29 8.16
N LEU A 123 6.81 13.01 8.52
CA LEU A 123 6.51 12.50 9.84
C LEU A 123 7.81 12.34 10.62
N PRO A 124 8.11 13.25 11.55
CA PRO A 124 9.30 13.12 12.38
C PRO A 124 9.19 11.91 13.32
N ALA A 125 10.30 11.22 13.50
CA ALA A 125 10.38 10.04 14.37
C ALA A 125 10.45 10.45 15.85
N LEU A 126 9.35 10.98 16.40
CA LEU A 126 9.30 11.59 17.73
C LEU A 126 9.16 10.59 18.88
N THR A 127 8.77 9.35 18.60
CA THR A 127 8.57 8.36 19.66
C THR A 127 9.35 7.08 19.40
N PRO A 128 9.86 6.40 20.45
CA PRO A 128 10.50 5.10 20.29
C PRO A 128 9.61 4.08 19.57
N TYR A 129 8.31 4.10 19.85
CA TYR A 129 7.36 3.21 19.18
C TYR A 129 7.29 3.45 17.67
N PHE A 130 7.26 4.72 17.24
CA PHE A 130 7.28 5.06 15.81
C PHE A 130 8.57 4.54 15.15
N VAL A 131 9.74 4.81 15.74
CA VAL A 131 11.03 4.34 15.23
C VAL A 131 11.05 2.82 15.09
N MET A 132 10.62 2.09 16.13
CA MET A 132 10.67 0.63 16.14
C MET A 132 9.64 -0.03 15.21
N LYS A 133 8.46 0.54 15.04
CA LYS A 133 7.34 -0.10 14.31
C LYS A 133 7.14 0.43 12.90
N VAL A 134 7.43 1.70 12.66
CA VAL A 134 7.21 2.36 11.37
C VAL A 134 8.56 2.69 10.71
N GLY A 135 9.45 3.34 11.43
CA GLY A 135 10.75 3.78 10.93
C GLY A 135 10.60 4.99 10.00
N HIS A 136 11.21 4.90 8.83
CA HIS A 136 11.14 5.95 7.81
C HIS A 136 9.83 5.92 7.03
N VAL A 137 9.31 7.11 6.71
CA VAL A 137 8.11 7.28 5.87
C VAL A 137 8.40 8.31 4.78
N PRO A 138 9.07 7.89 3.69
CA PRO A 138 9.40 8.80 2.61
C PRO A 138 8.15 9.26 1.86
N VAL A 139 8.20 10.49 1.34
CA VAL A 139 7.19 11.06 0.46
C VAL A 139 7.57 10.76 -0.98
N ILE A 140 6.65 10.16 -1.70
CA ILE A 140 6.74 9.94 -3.15
C ILE A 140 6.07 11.13 -3.84
N ALA A 141 6.76 11.73 -4.81
CA ALA A 141 6.22 12.83 -5.60
C ALA A 141 4.91 12.43 -6.28
N TYR A 142 4.09 13.44 -6.60
CA TYR A 142 2.81 13.19 -7.26
C TYR A 142 2.99 12.46 -8.60
N HIS A 143 2.19 11.46 -8.78
CA HIS A 143 1.99 10.76 -10.04
C HIS A 143 0.50 10.60 -10.31
N ARG A 144 0.11 10.70 -11.56
CA ARG A 144 -1.28 10.41 -11.94
C ARG A 144 -1.71 9.03 -11.42
N PRO A 145 -2.91 8.90 -10.82
CA PRO A 145 -3.42 7.62 -10.34
C PRO A 145 -3.36 6.52 -11.41
N GLY A 146 -2.76 5.38 -11.06
CA GLY A 146 -2.54 4.27 -11.98
C GLY A 146 -1.33 4.39 -12.91
N ALA A 147 -0.55 5.47 -12.83
CA ALA A 147 0.68 5.60 -13.61
C ALA A 147 1.74 4.57 -13.13
N PRO A 148 2.40 3.82 -14.03
CA PRO A 148 3.47 2.90 -13.67
C PRO A 148 4.62 3.57 -12.90
N ALA A 149 4.91 4.82 -13.22
CA ALA A 149 5.96 5.62 -12.56
C ALA A 149 5.75 5.75 -11.04
N ALA A 150 4.50 5.79 -10.57
CA ALA A 150 4.20 5.78 -9.13
C ALA A 150 4.69 4.49 -8.46
N ALA A 151 4.42 3.34 -9.08
CA ALA A 151 4.83 2.04 -8.58
C ALA A 151 6.36 1.89 -8.60
N ASP A 152 7.03 2.39 -9.64
CA ASP A 152 8.49 2.37 -9.75
C ASP A 152 9.15 3.28 -8.71
N ALA A 153 8.61 4.48 -8.46
CA ALA A 153 9.11 5.39 -7.44
C ALA A 153 9.00 4.78 -6.03
N VAL A 154 7.87 4.12 -5.72
CA VAL A 154 7.72 3.38 -4.45
C VAL A 154 8.72 2.23 -4.35
N ALA A 155 8.91 1.46 -5.43
CA ALA A 155 9.87 0.37 -5.45
C ALA A 155 11.32 0.84 -5.26
N GLN A 156 11.69 1.98 -5.85
CA GLN A 156 12.99 2.61 -5.67
C GLN A 156 13.21 3.05 -4.21
N ALA A 157 12.19 3.63 -3.57
CA ALA A 157 12.26 3.99 -2.16
C ALA A 157 12.47 2.73 -1.28
N ILE A 158 11.72 1.66 -1.52
CA ILE A 158 11.89 0.38 -0.79
C ILE A 158 13.31 -0.15 -0.96
N ALA A 159 13.84 -0.17 -2.18
CA ALA A 159 15.19 -0.64 -2.47
C ALA A 159 16.26 0.23 -1.79
N HIS A 160 16.11 1.56 -1.85
CA HIS A 160 17.03 2.52 -1.24
C HIS A 160 17.18 2.30 0.26
N TYR A 161 16.08 2.29 1.00
CA TYR A 161 16.11 2.07 2.45
C TYR A 161 16.50 0.62 2.82
N GLY A 162 16.12 -0.35 2.00
CA GLY A 162 16.55 -1.73 2.17
C GLY A 162 18.05 -1.92 2.08
N GLN A 163 18.73 -1.26 1.14
CA GLN A 163 20.18 -1.27 0.99
C GLN A 163 20.91 -0.61 2.17
N GLN A 164 20.25 0.34 2.85
CA GLN A 164 20.77 0.99 4.05
C GLN A 164 20.52 0.18 5.34
N GLY A 165 19.89 -1.00 5.24
CA GLY A 165 19.55 -1.80 6.41
C GLY A 165 18.37 -1.28 7.23
N THR A 166 17.62 -0.31 6.70
CA THR A 166 16.46 0.32 7.34
C THR A 166 15.19 0.16 6.49
N PRO A 167 14.71 -1.06 6.24
CA PRO A 167 13.58 -1.30 5.34
C PRO A 167 12.33 -0.53 5.80
N ILE A 168 11.72 0.20 4.87
CA ILE A 168 10.51 0.97 5.13
C ILE A 168 9.26 0.10 5.09
N ARG A 169 8.28 0.45 5.93
CA ARG A 169 6.96 -0.19 6.00
C ARG A 169 5.81 0.70 5.56
N ALA A 170 6.10 1.96 5.30
CA ALA A 170 5.13 2.95 4.84
C ALA A 170 5.77 3.95 3.89
N VAL A 171 4.97 4.48 2.98
CA VAL A 171 5.29 5.64 2.14
C VAL A 171 4.09 6.59 2.14
N MET A 172 4.31 7.87 1.93
CA MET A 172 3.25 8.83 1.63
C MET A 172 3.29 9.17 0.15
N LEU A 173 2.15 9.09 -0.52
CA LEU A 173 2.00 9.57 -1.89
C LEU A 173 1.53 11.02 -1.85
N SER A 174 2.21 11.91 -2.57
CA SER A 174 1.79 13.30 -2.74
C SER A 174 0.51 13.40 -3.59
N HIS A 175 -0.31 14.42 -3.35
CA HIS A 175 -1.59 14.66 -4.03
C HIS A 175 -1.53 15.94 -4.85
#